data_b1b052feb2c78b4b1519a36e7c32e7ba
#
_entry.id   b1b052feb2c78b4b1519a36e7c32e7ba
#
_cell.length_a   1.000
_cell.length_b   1.000
_cell.length_c   1.000
_cell.angle_alpha   90.00
_cell.angle_beta   90.00
_cell.angle_gamma   90.00
#
_symmetry.space_group_name_H-M   'P 1'
#
loop_
_entity.id
_entity.type
_entity.pdbx_description
1 polymer ?
#
loop_
_entity_poly.entity_id
_entity_poly.type
_entity_poly.pdbx_seq_one_letter_code
_entity_poly.pdbx_strand_id
1 'polypeptide(L)'
;MPDEASVGIVAIHEKRYRFALPHCAGMDVLDAGCGVGYGSALLASVAARVVGVDVSSDAIDYARTRYALPNVEFRVCDLLDLDLPAATFDVVCSFEAIEHLADRDAFLQHVTRTLRDDGVFCVSTPRVNRTNKRPNNPYHYVEYSRADFEELLLRHFADVELFGQRRPETRRHYVLRRLDVLGLRKHVAVVRKAGRLTTGTPPMQALTTDGIVIDKQAIDKATEIVAVCRKPRRP
;
A
#
# COMPACT_ATOMS: atom_id res chain seq x y z
N MET A 1 11.22 11.38 -6.28
CA MET A 1 12.18 11.16 -5.15
C MET A 1 11.46 11.45 -3.84
N PRO A 2 11.76 10.75 -2.69
CA PRO A 2 11.14 11.05 -1.39
C PRO A 2 11.36 12.51 -0.96
N ASP A 3 12.50 13.07 -1.31
CA ASP A 3 12.85 14.45 -1.02
C ASP A 3 12.03 15.47 -1.82
N GLU A 4 11.36 15.03 -2.89
CA GLU A 4 10.46 15.84 -3.74
C GLU A 4 8.98 15.54 -3.46
N ALA A 5 8.69 14.41 -2.81
CA ALA A 5 7.32 14.05 -2.43
C ALA A 5 6.85 14.91 -1.26
N SER A 6 5.56 15.29 -1.25
CA SER A 6 5.04 16.00 -0.08
C SER A 6 5.12 15.10 1.15
N VAL A 7 5.54 15.67 2.28
CA VAL A 7 5.69 14.99 3.59
C VAL A 7 4.47 14.10 3.93
N GLY A 8 3.27 14.56 3.58
CA GLY A 8 2.05 13.82 3.82
C GLY A 8 1.87 12.58 2.96
N ILE A 9 2.43 12.55 1.74
CA ILE A 9 2.41 11.34 0.90
C ILE A 9 3.33 10.30 1.52
N VAL A 10 4.53 10.69 1.91
CA VAL A 10 5.49 9.82 2.60
C VAL A 10 4.86 9.23 3.88
N ALA A 11 4.21 10.07 4.71
CA ALA A 11 3.57 9.62 5.94
C ALA A 11 2.45 8.59 5.69
N ILE A 12 1.68 8.75 4.59
CA ILE A 12 0.62 7.81 4.21
C ILE A 12 1.21 6.44 3.85
N HIS A 13 2.29 6.42 3.08
CA HIS A 13 2.97 5.17 2.69
C HIS A 13 3.70 4.55 3.88
N GLU A 14 4.44 5.34 4.66
CA GLU A 14 5.15 4.88 5.86
C GLU A 14 4.21 4.20 6.85
N LYS A 15 2.96 4.68 6.99
CA LYS A 15 1.97 4.07 7.90
C LYS A 15 1.69 2.60 7.56
N ARG A 16 1.68 2.22 6.28
CA ARG A 16 1.48 0.83 5.87
C ARG A 16 2.66 -0.06 6.22
N TYR A 17 3.87 0.46 6.02
CA TYR A 17 5.08 -0.25 6.44
C TYR A 17 5.11 -0.43 7.96
N ARG A 18 4.79 0.61 8.74
CA ARG A 18 4.66 0.52 10.21
C ARG A 18 3.59 -0.48 10.65
N PHE A 19 2.49 -0.58 9.91
CA PHE A 19 1.45 -1.58 10.15
C PHE A 19 1.97 -3.01 9.94
N ALA A 20 2.88 -3.23 8.99
CA ALA A 20 3.46 -4.54 8.70
C ALA A 20 4.58 -4.93 9.69
N LEU A 21 5.25 -3.99 10.38
CA LEU A 21 6.40 -4.28 11.27
C LEU A 21 6.18 -5.43 12.25
N PRO A 22 5.01 -5.57 12.92
CA PRO A 22 4.78 -6.69 13.85
C PRO A 22 4.87 -8.08 13.18
N HIS A 23 4.59 -8.17 11.87
CA HIS A 23 4.70 -9.41 11.12
C HIS A 23 6.13 -9.69 10.64
N CYS A 24 6.98 -8.66 10.59
CA CYS A 24 8.33 -8.72 10.00
C CYS A 24 9.45 -8.96 11.03
N ALA A 25 9.14 -8.93 12.34
CA ALA A 25 10.16 -9.01 13.39
C ALA A 25 10.92 -10.35 13.37
N GLY A 26 12.23 -10.31 13.05
CA GLY A 26 13.10 -11.48 12.94
C GLY A 26 12.87 -12.34 11.70
N MET A 27 12.09 -11.88 10.72
CA MET A 27 11.65 -12.63 9.54
C MET A 27 12.48 -12.30 8.28
N ASP A 28 12.47 -13.23 7.31
CA ASP A 28 12.88 -12.98 5.93
C ASP A 28 11.73 -12.29 5.17
N VAL A 29 11.95 -11.08 4.71
CA VAL A 29 10.91 -10.21 4.13
C VAL A 29 11.21 -9.90 2.66
N LEU A 30 10.20 -10.01 1.79
CA LEU A 30 10.19 -9.46 0.44
C LEU A 30 9.36 -8.18 0.42
N ASP A 31 9.93 -7.08 -0.06
CA ASP A 31 9.21 -5.83 -0.34
C ASP A 31 9.02 -5.71 -1.86
N ALA A 32 7.85 -6.13 -2.34
CA ALA A 32 7.51 -6.25 -3.75
C ALA A 32 6.88 -4.95 -4.28
N GLY A 33 7.61 -4.21 -5.11
CA GLY A 33 7.32 -2.85 -5.52
C GLY A 33 7.86 -1.84 -4.50
N CYS A 34 9.14 -2.00 -4.11
CA CYS A 34 9.77 -1.22 -3.03
C CYS A 34 10.05 0.25 -3.40
N GLY A 35 9.94 0.61 -4.69
CA GLY A 35 10.25 1.92 -5.19
C GLY A 35 11.67 2.35 -4.80
N VAL A 36 11.78 3.53 -4.22
CA VAL A 36 13.07 4.13 -3.80
C VAL A 36 13.61 3.59 -2.46
N GLY A 37 13.02 2.52 -1.89
CA GLY A 37 13.61 1.70 -0.83
C GLY A 37 13.43 2.18 0.62
N TYR A 38 12.76 3.31 0.88
CA TYR A 38 12.58 3.80 2.27
C TYR A 38 11.73 2.83 3.12
N GLY A 39 10.74 2.15 2.50
CA GLY A 39 9.92 1.14 3.15
C GLY A 39 10.74 -0.08 3.53
N SER A 40 11.54 -0.60 2.61
CA SER A 40 12.46 -1.71 2.85
C SER A 40 13.43 -1.40 4.00
N ALA A 41 13.98 -0.17 4.04
CA ALA A 41 14.84 0.27 5.14
C ALA A 41 14.11 0.31 6.48
N LEU A 42 12.83 0.70 6.49
CA LEU A 42 12.00 0.66 7.69
C LEU A 42 11.71 -0.78 8.14
N LEU A 43 11.38 -1.70 7.23
CA LEU A 43 11.19 -3.11 7.52
C LEU A 43 12.47 -3.74 8.10
N ALA A 44 13.63 -3.38 7.56
CA ALA A 44 14.95 -3.86 8.00
C ALA A 44 15.27 -3.51 9.46
N SER A 45 14.61 -2.53 10.05
CA SER A 45 14.80 -2.18 11.47
C SER A 45 14.36 -3.29 12.45
N VAL A 46 13.54 -4.23 11.99
CA VAL A 46 13.03 -5.35 12.79
C VAL A 46 13.23 -6.71 12.10
N ALA A 47 13.35 -6.76 10.79
CA ALA A 47 13.49 -7.99 10.00
C ALA A 47 14.90 -8.59 10.13
N ALA A 48 15.02 -9.91 9.98
CA ALA A 48 16.30 -10.57 9.85
C ALA A 48 16.96 -10.21 8.51
N ARG A 49 16.18 -10.23 7.43
CA ARG A 49 16.62 -9.87 6.07
C ARG A 49 15.48 -9.24 5.30
N VAL A 50 15.78 -8.27 4.45
CA VAL A 50 14.85 -7.68 3.50
C VAL A 50 15.41 -7.77 2.09
N VAL A 51 14.58 -8.21 1.14
CA VAL A 51 14.84 -8.10 -0.30
C VAL A 51 13.80 -7.14 -0.87
N GLY A 52 14.24 -5.96 -1.33
CA GLY A 52 13.41 -5.01 -2.03
C GLY A 52 13.50 -5.22 -3.54
N VAL A 53 12.38 -5.31 -4.23
CA VAL A 53 12.34 -5.43 -5.70
C VAL A 53 11.45 -4.37 -6.31
N ASP A 54 11.89 -3.80 -7.43
CA ASP A 54 11.12 -2.86 -8.24
C ASP A 54 11.56 -2.93 -9.70
N VAL A 55 10.66 -2.60 -10.63
CA VAL A 55 10.97 -2.60 -12.07
C VAL A 55 11.87 -1.41 -12.48
N SER A 56 11.84 -0.32 -11.71
CA SER A 56 12.61 0.89 -11.98
C SER A 56 14.06 0.76 -11.54
N SER A 57 14.98 0.67 -12.51
CA SER A 57 16.43 0.67 -12.25
C SER A 57 16.87 1.92 -11.50
N ASP A 58 16.33 3.10 -11.85
CA ASP A 58 16.69 4.38 -11.22
C ASP A 58 16.27 4.40 -9.73
N ALA A 59 15.08 3.84 -9.41
CA ALA A 59 14.60 3.72 -8.05
C ALA A 59 15.51 2.78 -7.23
N ILE A 60 15.89 1.64 -7.81
CA ILE A 60 16.77 0.65 -7.18
C ILE A 60 18.18 1.21 -6.96
N ASP A 61 18.74 1.93 -7.92
CA ASP A 61 20.08 2.52 -7.77
C ASP A 61 20.09 3.62 -6.69
N TYR A 62 19.00 4.40 -6.61
CA TYR A 62 18.81 5.34 -5.49
C TYR A 62 18.71 4.59 -4.15
N ALA A 63 17.90 3.52 -4.09
CA ALA A 63 17.70 2.72 -2.88
C ALA A 63 19.02 2.11 -2.38
N ARG A 64 19.82 1.52 -3.27
CA ARG A 64 21.13 0.94 -2.97
C ARG A 64 22.10 1.99 -2.40
N THR A 65 22.09 3.19 -2.95
CA THR A 65 22.96 4.28 -2.48
C THR A 65 22.49 4.85 -1.14
N ARG A 66 21.19 5.04 -0.98
CA ARG A 66 20.60 5.76 0.16
C ARG A 66 20.40 4.87 1.38
N TYR A 67 20.12 3.58 1.17
CA TYR A 67 19.75 2.62 2.20
C TYR A 67 20.66 1.37 2.18
N ALA A 68 21.97 1.58 2.14
CA ALA A 68 22.97 0.52 2.22
C ALA A 68 23.04 -0.07 3.64
N LEU A 69 22.09 -0.94 3.99
CA LEU A 69 22.03 -1.62 5.28
C LEU A 69 22.51 -3.07 5.14
N PRO A 70 23.16 -3.66 6.17
CA PRO A 70 23.76 -5.00 6.07
C PRO A 70 22.76 -6.13 5.84
N ASN A 71 21.48 -5.91 6.21
CA ASN A 71 20.39 -6.87 6.07
C ASN A 71 19.38 -6.50 4.97
N VAL A 72 19.73 -5.58 4.05
CA VAL A 72 18.87 -5.19 2.92
C VAL A 72 19.57 -5.45 1.60
N GLU A 73 18.87 -6.07 0.68
CA GLU A 73 19.27 -6.24 -0.70
C GLU A 73 18.23 -5.62 -1.63
N PHE A 74 18.65 -4.87 -2.66
CA PHE A 74 17.76 -4.30 -3.67
C PHE A 74 18.05 -4.89 -5.05
N ARG A 75 16.98 -5.30 -5.77
CA ARG A 75 17.07 -5.91 -7.10
C ARG A 75 16.10 -5.25 -8.08
N VAL A 76 16.54 -5.04 -9.31
CA VAL A 76 15.63 -4.70 -10.41
C VAL A 76 14.89 -5.98 -10.81
N CYS A 77 13.56 -5.96 -10.73
CA CYS A 77 12.74 -7.13 -11.06
C CYS A 77 11.31 -6.69 -11.39
N ASP A 78 10.75 -7.28 -12.45
CA ASP A 78 9.31 -7.16 -12.74
C ASP A 78 8.52 -8.09 -11.82
N LEU A 79 7.46 -7.59 -11.20
CA LEU A 79 6.58 -8.39 -10.33
C LEU A 79 5.81 -9.47 -11.09
N LEU A 80 5.66 -9.32 -12.41
CA LEU A 80 5.04 -10.34 -13.28
C LEU A 80 6.04 -11.41 -13.73
N ASP A 81 7.33 -11.21 -13.51
CA ASP A 81 8.42 -12.17 -13.79
C ASP A 81 9.31 -12.32 -12.56
N LEU A 82 8.69 -12.59 -11.41
CA LEU A 82 9.35 -12.66 -10.12
C LEU A 82 10.11 -13.98 -9.97
N ASP A 83 11.33 -14.03 -10.53
CA ASP A 83 12.23 -15.20 -10.44
C ASP A 83 12.95 -15.24 -9.09
N LEU A 84 12.20 -15.59 -8.04
CA LEU A 84 12.69 -15.81 -6.69
C LEU A 84 12.42 -17.28 -6.28
N PRO A 85 13.27 -17.88 -5.44
CA PRO A 85 13.06 -19.27 -5.01
C PRO A 85 11.73 -19.43 -4.26
N ALA A 86 11.11 -20.60 -4.38
CA ALA A 86 9.90 -20.95 -3.66
C ALA A 86 10.16 -21.05 -2.14
N ALA A 87 9.13 -20.78 -1.33
CA ALA A 87 9.13 -20.93 0.12
C ALA A 87 10.35 -20.28 0.82
N THR A 88 10.72 -19.08 0.38
CA THR A 88 11.91 -18.36 0.86
C THR A 88 11.56 -17.31 1.91
N PHE A 89 10.42 -16.65 1.78
CA PHE A 89 10.06 -15.52 2.62
C PHE A 89 8.97 -15.88 3.64
N ASP A 90 9.13 -15.35 4.84
CA ASP A 90 8.11 -15.43 5.89
C ASP A 90 7.03 -14.37 5.67
N VAL A 91 7.43 -13.21 5.13
CA VAL A 91 6.53 -12.09 4.87
C VAL A 91 6.81 -11.53 3.47
N VAL A 92 5.73 -11.24 2.74
CA VAL A 92 5.77 -10.40 1.55
C VAL A 92 4.95 -9.14 1.83
N CYS A 93 5.54 -7.97 1.57
CA CYS A 93 4.86 -6.68 1.57
C CYS A 93 4.73 -6.18 0.13
N SER A 94 3.56 -5.62 -0.25
CA SER A 94 3.37 -4.95 -1.54
C SER A 94 2.33 -3.85 -1.39
N PHE A 95 2.77 -2.60 -1.37
CA PHE A 95 1.90 -1.47 -1.08
C PHE A 95 1.77 -0.55 -2.28
N GLU A 96 0.53 -0.33 -2.75
CA GLU A 96 0.19 0.51 -3.92
C GLU A 96 0.94 0.06 -5.19
N ALA A 97 1.01 -1.24 -5.43
CA ALA A 97 1.66 -1.82 -6.60
C ALA A 97 0.69 -2.66 -7.44
N ILE A 98 -0.22 -3.41 -6.81
CA ILE A 98 -1.10 -4.39 -7.48
C ILE A 98 -2.03 -3.74 -8.53
N GLU A 99 -2.46 -2.50 -8.34
CA GLU A 99 -3.27 -1.73 -9.29
C GLU A 99 -2.54 -1.38 -10.58
N HIS A 100 -1.20 -1.38 -10.55
CA HIS A 100 -0.33 -1.10 -11.69
C HIS A 100 0.00 -2.34 -12.53
N LEU A 101 -0.41 -3.52 -12.10
CA LEU A 101 -0.08 -4.78 -12.77
C LEU A 101 -1.16 -5.15 -13.81
N ALA A 102 -0.72 -5.58 -14.98
CA ALA A 102 -1.62 -6.05 -16.03
C ALA A 102 -2.24 -7.41 -15.68
N ASP A 103 -1.47 -8.31 -15.06
CA ASP A 103 -1.91 -9.63 -14.60
C ASP A 103 -1.70 -9.78 -13.08
N ARG A 104 -2.76 -9.51 -12.30
CA ARG A 104 -2.74 -9.60 -10.83
C ARG A 104 -2.74 -11.04 -10.35
N ASP A 105 -3.37 -11.94 -11.09
CA ASP A 105 -3.39 -13.36 -10.73
C ASP A 105 -1.99 -13.98 -10.89
N ALA A 106 -1.26 -13.67 -11.96
CA ALA A 106 0.15 -14.08 -12.11
C ALA A 106 1.03 -13.57 -10.97
N PHE A 107 0.90 -12.28 -10.61
CA PHE A 107 1.61 -11.72 -9.46
C PHE A 107 1.29 -12.45 -8.15
N LEU A 108 0.01 -12.69 -7.86
CA LEU A 108 -0.40 -13.38 -6.64
C LEU A 108 0.05 -14.85 -6.61
N GLN A 109 0.16 -15.52 -7.76
CA GLN A 109 0.78 -16.86 -7.88
C GLN A 109 2.28 -16.80 -7.53
N HIS A 110 3.02 -15.78 -8.00
CA HIS A 110 4.41 -15.59 -7.61
C HIS A 110 4.54 -15.33 -6.10
N VAL A 111 3.68 -14.50 -5.53
CA VAL A 111 3.64 -14.25 -4.08
C VAL A 111 3.41 -15.54 -3.29
N THR A 112 2.38 -16.32 -3.64
CA THR A 112 2.08 -17.58 -2.93
C THR A 112 3.18 -18.62 -3.09
N ARG A 113 3.87 -18.66 -4.24
CA ARG A 113 5.01 -19.54 -4.49
C ARG A 113 6.22 -19.16 -3.61
N THR A 114 6.53 -17.89 -3.46
CA THR A 114 7.71 -17.41 -2.73
C THR A 114 7.52 -17.39 -1.21
N LEU A 115 6.28 -17.33 -0.72
CA LEU A 115 5.95 -17.43 0.70
C LEU A 115 6.18 -18.85 1.23
N ARG A 116 6.61 -18.95 2.49
CA ARG A 116 6.53 -20.18 3.29
C ARG A 116 5.07 -20.53 3.59
N ASP A 117 4.80 -21.77 4.05
CA ASP A 117 3.43 -22.25 4.30
C ASP A 117 2.68 -21.39 5.34
N ASP A 118 3.39 -20.96 6.38
CA ASP A 118 2.86 -20.08 7.43
C ASP A 118 3.10 -18.59 7.12
N GLY A 119 3.52 -18.28 5.89
CA GLY A 119 3.89 -16.92 5.50
C GLY A 119 2.71 -15.96 5.44
N VAL A 120 3.03 -14.68 5.57
CA VAL A 120 2.08 -13.58 5.61
C VAL A 120 2.27 -12.67 4.40
N PHE A 121 1.19 -12.32 3.72
CA PHE A 121 1.18 -11.29 2.69
C PHE A 121 0.46 -10.04 3.18
N CYS A 122 1.17 -8.91 3.23
CA CYS A 122 0.64 -7.60 3.53
C CYS A 122 0.54 -6.79 2.23
N VAL A 123 -0.66 -6.39 1.84
CA VAL A 123 -0.89 -5.70 0.56
C VAL A 123 -1.82 -4.52 0.73
N SER A 124 -1.64 -3.46 -0.08
CA SER A 124 -2.59 -2.36 -0.17
C SER A 124 -2.88 -1.93 -1.60
N THR A 125 -4.04 -1.30 -1.77
CA THR A 125 -4.47 -0.69 -3.04
C THR A 125 -5.44 0.45 -2.77
N PRO A 126 -5.55 1.46 -3.66
CA PRO A 126 -6.60 2.47 -3.59
C PRO A 126 -7.99 1.85 -3.58
N ARG A 127 -8.90 2.43 -2.78
CA ARG A 127 -10.27 1.97 -2.68
C ARG A 127 -11.26 2.85 -3.44
N VAL A 128 -12.13 2.22 -4.21
CA VAL A 128 -13.29 2.85 -4.84
C VAL A 128 -14.59 2.18 -4.40
N ASN A 129 -15.74 2.84 -4.59
CA ASN A 129 -17.03 2.26 -4.21
C ASN A 129 -17.47 1.11 -5.12
N ARG A 130 -17.07 1.16 -6.39
CA ARG A 130 -17.30 0.13 -7.40
C ARG A 130 -16.02 -0.03 -8.20
N THR A 131 -15.59 -1.27 -8.41
CA THR A 131 -14.37 -1.55 -9.16
C THR A 131 -14.39 -0.87 -10.52
N ASN A 132 -13.32 -0.14 -10.78
CA ASN A 132 -13.12 0.61 -12.01
C ASN A 132 -11.99 -0.03 -12.83
N LYS A 133 -12.34 -0.59 -13.98
CA LYS A 133 -11.38 -1.21 -14.93
C LYS A 133 -10.82 -0.19 -15.94
N ARG A 134 -11.19 1.09 -15.83
CA ARG A 134 -10.68 2.21 -16.64
C ARG A 134 -10.49 3.42 -15.71
N PRO A 135 -9.51 3.36 -14.80
CA PRO A 135 -9.23 4.45 -13.88
C PRO A 135 -8.85 5.74 -14.60
N ASN A 136 -9.05 6.87 -13.92
CA ASN A 136 -8.57 8.17 -14.44
C ASN A 136 -7.03 8.29 -14.33
N ASN A 137 -6.39 7.54 -13.42
CA ASN A 137 -4.95 7.45 -13.35
C ASN A 137 -4.46 6.56 -14.51
N PRO A 138 -3.66 7.10 -15.46
CA PRO A 138 -3.21 6.34 -16.63
C PRO A 138 -2.27 5.18 -16.29
N TYR A 139 -1.72 5.16 -15.09
CA TYR A 139 -0.82 4.10 -14.62
C TYR A 139 -1.56 2.97 -13.90
N HIS A 140 -2.85 3.11 -13.58
CA HIS A 140 -3.64 2.07 -12.97
C HIS A 140 -4.37 1.24 -14.02
N TYR A 141 -4.25 -0.07 -13.97
CA TYR A 141 -5.08 -0.97 -14.76
C TYR A 141 -6.46 -1.18 -14.12
N VAL A 142 -6.52 -1.08 -12.80
CA VAL A 142 -7.77 -1.29 -12.04
C VAL A 142 -7.71 -0.57 -10.70
N GLU A 143 -8.86 -0.07 -10.24
CA GLU A 143 -9.06 0.35 -8.86
C GLU A 143 -10.19 -0.49 -8.27
N TYR A 144 -9.99 -1.06 -7.09
CA TYR A 144 -10.87 -2.08 -6.54
C TYR A 144 -11.94 -1.52 -5.58
N SER A 145 -13.14 -2.10 -5.66
CA SER A 145 -14.05 -2.10 -4.52
C SER A 145 -13.51 -3.02 -3.43
N ARG A 146 -13.99 -2.83 -2.19
CA ARG A 146 -13.63 -3.72 -1.09
C ARG A 146 -13.93 -5.18 -1.42
N ALA A 147 -15.16 -5.45 -1.91
CA ALA A 147 -15.61 -6.81 -2.18
C ALA A 147 -14.79 -7.52 -3.27
N ASP A 148 -14.51 -6.82 -4.38
CA ASP A 148 -13.76 -7.41 -5.48
C ASP A 148 -12.28 -7.60 -5.14
N PHE A 149 -11.71 -6.75 -4.26
CA PHE A 149 -10.34 -6.94 -3.77
C PHE A 149 -10.25 -8.14 -2.82
N GLU A 150 -11.22 -8.28 -1.91
CA GLU A 150 -11.31 -9.44 -1.02
C GLU A 150 -11.48 -10.74 -1.82
N GLU A 151 -12.36 -10.75 -2.82
CA GLU A 151 -12.57 -11.90 -3.71
C GLU A 151 -11.29 -12.28 -4.46
N LEU A 152 -10.56 -11.30 -5.01
CA LEU A 152 -9.28 -11.52 -5.67
C LEU A 152 -8.30 -12.22 -4.73
N LEU A 153 -8.14 -11.73 -3.51
CA LEU A 153 -7.20 -12.27 -2.55
C LEU A 153 -7.61 -13.67 -2.05
N LEU A 154 -8.91 -13.93 -1.85
CA LEU A 154 -9.44 -15.22 -1.42
C LEU A 154 -9.24 -16.35 -2.44
N ARG A 155 -9.00 -16.04 -3.70
CA ARG A 155 -8.59 -17.05 -4.69
C ARG A 155 -7.20 -17.63 -4.39
N HIS A 156 -6.32 -16.82 -3.81
CA HIS A 156 -4.92 -17.16 -3.58
C HIS A 156 -4.57 -17.44 -2.12
N PHE A 157 -5.40 -17.02 -1.18
CA PHE A 157 -5.19 -17.21 0.26
C PHE A 157 -6.46 -17.75 0.92
N ALA A 158 -6.30 -18.59 1.95
CA ALA A 158 -7.45 -19.12 2.66
C ALA A 158 -7.95 -18.17 3.76
N ASP A 159 -7.11 -17.26 4.25
CA ASP A 159 -7.42 -16.31 5.30
C ASP A 159 -7.03 -14.90 4.85
N VAL A 160 -8.03 -14.00 4.79
CA VAL A 160 -7.87 -12.61 4.34
C VAL A 160 -8.53 -11.68 5.35
N GLU A 161 -7.73 -10.82 5.95
CA GLU A 161 -8.21 -9.78 6.85
C GLU A 161 -8.06 -8.40 6.19
N LEU A 162 -9.15 -7.66 6.08
CA LEU A 162 -9.16 -6.32 5.51
C LEU A 162 -9.17 -5.22 6.56
N PHE A 163 -8.44 -4.16 6.27
CA PHE A 163 -8.33 -2.93 7.06
C PHE A 163 -8.51 -1.73 6.15
N GLY A 164 -9.06 -0.65 6.68
CA GLY A 164 -9.18 0.61 5.97
C GLY A 164 -8.15 1.62 6.44
N GLN A 165 -7.36 2.18 5.53
CA GLN A 165 -6.49 3.30 5.85
C GLN A 165 -7.25 4.61 5.69
N ARG A 166 -7.22 5.44 6.72
CA ARG A 166 -7.94 6.72 6.79
C ARG A 166 -7.03 7.84 7.25
N ARG A 167 -7.22 9.00 6.67
CA ARG A 167 -6.62 10.25 7.14
C ARG A 167 -7.46 10.85 8.26
N PRO A 168 -6.87 11.62 9.17
CA PRO A 168 -7.64 12.31 10.20
C PRO A 168 -8.64 13.26 9.53
N GLU A 169 -9.91 13.04 9.81
CA GLU A 169 -10.98 13.98 9.41
C GLU A 169 -11.40 14.76 10.66
N THR A 170 -11.39 16.08 10.59
CA THR A 170 -12.00 16.89 11.66
C THR A 170 -13.51 16.69 11.64
N ARG A 171 -14.17 16.77 12.82
CA ARG A 171 -15.64 16.70 12.93
C ARG A 171 -16.34 17.68 11.96
N ARG A 172 -15.76 18.87 11.78
CA ARG A 172 -16.27 19.88 10.82
C ARG A 172 -16.21 19.40 9.37
N HIS A 173 -15.12 18.72 8.96
CA HIS A 173 -15.00 18.17 7.62
C HIS A 173 -16.04 17.08 7.36
N TYR A 174 -16.22 16.20 8.34
CA TYR A 174 -17.24 15.15 8.30
C TYR A 174 -18.66 15.70 8.12
N VAL A 175 -19.03 16.72 8.92
CA VAL A 175 -20.36 17.35 8.85
C VAL A 175 -20.55 18.06 7.51
N LEU A 176 -19.58 18.85 7.06
CA LEU A 176 -19.68 19.59 5.79
C LEU A 176 -19.70 18.68 4.57
N ARG A 177 -19.02 17.53 4.61
CA ARG A 177 -19.08 16.50 3.56
C ARG A 177 -20.46 15.85 3.50
N ARG A 178 -21.11 15.64 4.64
CA ARG A 178 -22.45 15.06 4.73
C ARG A 178 -23.54 16.03 4.26
N LEU A 179 -23.30 17.35 4.39
CA LEU A 179 -24.19 18.40 3.91
C LEU A 179 -24.00 18.73 2.42
N ASP A 180 -22.91 18.26 1.80
CA ASP A 180 -22.66 18.45 0.36
C ASP A 180 -23.42 17.41 -0.49
N VAL A 181 -24.75 17.41 -0.35
CA VAL A 181 -25.68 16.47 -1.00
C VAL A 181 -25.61 16.56 -2.54
N LEU A 182 -25.22 17.72 -3.07
CA LEU A 182 -25.13 17.97 -4.52
C LEU A 182 -23.73 17.81 -5.10
N GLY A 183 -22.70 17.47 -4.29
CA GLY A 183 -21.33 17.29 -4.75
C GLY A 183 -20.66 18.55 -5.31
N LEU A 184 -21.23 19.73 -5.06
CA LEU A 184 -20.77 21.01 -5.62
C LEU A 184 -19.33 21.35 -5.27
N ARG A 185 -18.80 20.84 -4.15
CA ARG A 185 -17.40 21.02 -3.72
C ARG A 185 -16.37 20.45 -4.71
N LYS A 186 -16.75 19.46 -5.48
CA LYS A 186 -15.85 18.82 -6.45
C LYS A 186 -15.63 19.68 -7.68
N HIS A 187 -16.61 20.53 -8.01
CA HIS A 187 -16.64 21.26 -9.28
C HIS A 187 -16.29 22.76 -9.17
N VAL A 188 -16.29 23.33 -7.97
CA VAL A 188 -16.01 24.78 -7.79
C VAL A 188 -14.71 24.97 -7.02
N ALA A 189 -13.66 25.44 -7.70
CA ALA A 189 -12.33 25.66 -7.13
C ALA A 189 -12.33 26.60 -5.90
N VAL A 190 -13.17 27.64 -5.91
CA VAL A 190 -13.33 28.59 -4.81
C VAL A 190 -13.94 27.92 -3.58
N VAL A 191 -14.97 27.09 -3.75
CA VAL A 191 -15.60 26.33 -2.66
C VAL A 191 -14.62 25.32 -2.06
N ARG A 192 -13.76 24.74 -2.89
CA ARG A 192 -12.72 23.81 -2.47
C ARG A 192 -11.63 24.50 -1.64
N LYS A 193 -11.23 25.73 -2.03
CA LYS A 193 -10.25 26.55 -1.29
C LYS A 193 -10.82 27.07 0.03
N ALA A 194 -12.04 27.59 0.05
CA ALA A 194 -12.75 27.98 1.25
C ALA A 194 -13.00 26.80 2.20
N GLY A 195 -13.38 25.64 1.67
CA GLY A 195 -13.56 24.41 2.43
C GLY A 195 -12.29 23.96 3.16
N ARG A 196 -11.10 24.08 2.55
CA ARG A 196 -9.81 23.76 3.20
C ARG A 196 -9.51 24.70 4.36
N LEU A 197 -9.79 25.99 4.23
CA LEU A 197 -9.58 26.99 5.28
C LEU A 197 -10.54 26.83 6.48
N THR A 198 -11.77 26.38 6.23
CA THR A 198 -12.81 26.30 7.28
C THR A 198 -12.92 24.93 7.95
N THR A 199 -12.40 23.86 7.32
CA THR A 199 -12.56 22.48 7.82
C THR A 199 -11.46 22.04 8.78
N GLY A 200 -10.36 22.80 8.88
CA GLY A 200 -9.22 22.44 9.73
C GLY A 200 -8.54 21.11 9.34
N THR A 201 -8.80 20.60 8.13
CA THR A 201 -8.05 19.44 7.62
C THR A 201 -6.60 19.86 7.46
N PRO A 202 -5.64 19.19 8.12
CA PRO A 202 -4.25 19.58 7.99
C PRO A 202 -3.84 19.52 6.52
N PRO A 203 -3.08 20.52 6.03
CA PRO A 203 -2.51 20.42 4.69
C PRO A 203 -1.65 19.16 4.60
N MET A 204 -1.51 18.59 3.39
CA MET A 204 -0.70 17.37 3.17
C MET A 204 0.71 17.49 3.78
N GLN A 205 1.27 18.70 3.81
CA GLN A 205 2.59 18.98 4.41
C GLN A 205 2.62 18.86 5.95
N ALA A 206 1.47 18.91 6.63
CA ALA A 206 1.36 18.79 8.09
C ALA A 206 0.81 17.41 8.52
N LEU A 207 0.60 16.48 7.59
CA LEU A 207 0.13 15.15 7.91
C LEU A 207 1.30 14.32 8.46
N THR A 208 1.12 13.75 9.65
CA THR A 208 2.09 12.85 10.30
C THR A 208 1.57 11.43 10.28
N THR A 209 2.47 10.47 10.39
CA THR A 209 2.16 9.03 10.44
C THR A 209 1.21 8.68 11.60
N ASP A 210 1.33 9.35 12.74
CA ASP A 210 0.48 9.11 13.93
C ASP A 210 -0.98 9.54 13.71
N GLY A 211 -1.20 10.54 12.87
CA GLY A 211 -2.55 10.97 12.52
C GLY A 211 -3.29 10.03 11.56
N ILE A 212 -2.59 9.06 10.95
CA ILE A 212 -3.18 8.12 10.00
C ILE A 212 -3.56 6.84 10.74
N VAL A 213 -4.78 6.34 10.50
CA VAL A 213 -5.32 5.16 11.16
C VAL A 213 -5.47 4.04 10.14
N ILE A 214 -5.03 2.83 10.51
CA ILE A 214 -5.34 1.59 9.79
C ILE A 214 -6.08 0.69 10.78
N ASP A 215 -7.36 0.42 10.53
CA ASP A 215 -8.22 -0.41 11.38
C ASP A 215 -9.32 -1.14 10.58
N LYS A 216 -10.01 -2.06 11.24
CA LYS A 216 -11.15 -2.78 10.67
C LYS A 216 -12.44 -1.94 10.67
N GLN A 217 -12.45 -0.79 11.34
CA GLN A 217 -13.62 0.06 11.44
C GLN A 217 -13.73 0.95 10.21
N ALA A 218 -14.94 1.05 9.68
CA ALA A 218 -15.25 1.98 8.58
C ALA A 218 -14.37 1.81 7.31
N ILE A 219 -14.00 0.57 6.93
CA ILE A 219 -13.28 0.26 5.69
C ILE A 219 -13.97 0.94 4.49
N ASP A 220 -15.30 0.96 4.47
CA ASP A 220 -16.08 1.58 3.38
C ASP A 220 -15.93 3.10 3.29
N LYS A 221 -15.30 3.74 4.27
CA LYS A 221 -14.95 5.18 4.28
C LYS A 221 -13.47 5.44 4.07
N ALA A 222 -12.68 4.38 3.97
CA ALA A 222 -11.24 4.46 3.76
C ALA A 222 -10.91 4.95 2.34
N THR A 223 -9.75 5.53 2.17
CA THR A 223 -9.20 5.89 0.86
C THR A 223 -8.38 4.76 0.26
N GLU A 224 -7.76 3.95 1.10
CA GLU A 224 -7.01 2.76 0.72
C GLU A 224 -7.47 1.55 1.54
N ILE A 225 -7.39 0.37 0.93
CA ILE A 225 -7.56 -0.93 1.60
C ILE A 225 -6.17 -1.49 1.88
N VAL A 226 -5.98 -1.99 3.10
CA VAL A 226 -4.83 -2.80 3.48
C VAL A 226 -5.34 -4.20 3.80
N ALA A 227 -4.67 -5.23 3.31
CA ALA A 227 -5.01 -6.61 3.62
C ALA A 227 -3.84 -7.34 4.26
N VAL A 228 -4.14 -8.26 5.16
CA VAL A 228 -3.24 -9.26 5.71
C VAL A 228 -3.77 -10.63 5.32
N CYS A 229 -3.01 -11.35 4.49
CA CYS A 229 -3.39 -12.65 3.93
C CYS A 229 -2.48 -13.73 4.49
N ARG A 230 -3.06 -14.91 4.80
CA ARG A 230 -2.35 -16.07 5.33
C ARG A 230 -2.81 -17.35 4.64
N LYS A 231 -2.07 -18.43 4.85
CA LYS A 231 -2.35 -19.74 4.27
C LYS A 231 -2.41 -19.67 2.74
N PRO A 232 -1.26 -19.44 2.09
CA PRO A 232 -1.19 -19.35 0.64
C PRO A 232 -1.71 -20.65 0.00
N ARG A 233 -2.55 -20.49 -1.02
CA ARG A 233 -3.05 -21.58 -1.85
C ARG A 233 -2.10 -21.71 -3.03
N ARG A 234 -1.34 -22.80 -3.04
CA ARG A 234 -0.46 -23.13 -4.18
C ARG A 234 -1.28 -23.84 -5.26
N PRO A 235 -1.00 -23.60 -6.54
CA PRO A 235 -1.64 -24.32 -7.64
C PRO A 235 -1.32 -25.81 -7.61
#